data_786f49e86fc0f8efc433f8fba47a9da9
#
_entry.id   786f49e86fc0f8efc433f8fba47a9da9
#
_cell.length_a   1.000
_cell.length_b   1.000
_cell.length_c   1.000
_cell.angle_alpha   90.00
_cell.angle_beta   90.00
_cell.angle_gamma   90.00
#
_symmetry.space_group_name_H-M   'P 1'
#
loop_
_entity.id
_entity.type
_entity.pdbx_description
1 polymer ?
#
loop_
_entity_poly.entity_id
_entity_poly.type
_entity_poly.pdbx_seq_one_letter_code
_entity_poly.pdbx_strand_id
1 'polypeptide(L)'
;IPSKEELSKFYKEKYRSDYKQTYAPKIKHTIRYSSGTIYHLNTILSFIKNPNNKKLLDIGSGSGELLYFAKKAGFDVFGIEPNQGYAEFCKDKLSLPIFNGTYEEADIQESTYDIIFMNEVLEHMPDPINVLRDIHSYLKDGGILIVNVPDIEIGKHSPLKRFHYAHVYNYNHLCLKKIIEISKFKILNKETSTTSVICKKSDVECNDVQYNFEDNYMRIKNNLFTHSNLKHYLSIHPYYKILKKIIQYPREFFMSFFINDHKQVLDKIFQSGQGDIFHRFFTFIEKR
;
A
#
# COMPACT_ATOMS: atom_id res chain seq x y z
N ILE A 1 -15.42 16.56 -6.33
CA ILE A 1 -14.77 15.26 -6.54
C ILE A 1 -14.66 15.06 -8.05
N PRO A 2 -13.49 14.71 -8.60
CA PRO A 2 -13.33 14.44 -10.02
C PRO A 2 -14.22 13.28 -10.49
N SER A 3 -14.58 13.27 -11.79
CA SER A 3 -15.32 12.13 -12.36
C SER A 3 -14.43 10.87 -12.43
N LYS A 4 -15.05 9.70 -12.61
CA LYS A 4 -14.30 8.44 -12.78
C LYS A 4 -13.40 8.48 -14.02
N GLU A 5 -13.87 9.06 -15.11
CA GLU A 5 -13.13 9.22 -16.36
C GLU A 5 -11.91 10.14 -16.19
N GLU A 6 -12.08 11.28 -15.50
CA GLU A 6 -10.98 12.20 -15.19
C GLU A 6 -9.90 11.54 -14.34
N LEU A 7 -10.30 10.79 -13.31
CA LEU A 7 -9.38 10.05 -12.48
C LEU A 7 -8.67 8.93 -13.25
N SER A 8 -9.39 8.13 -14.03
CA SER A 8 -8.81 7.07 -14.86
C SER A 8 -7.75 7.63 -15.79
N LYS A 9 -8.08 8.73 -16.53
CA LYS A 9 -7.14 9.41 -17.42
C LYS A 9 -5.91 9.94 -16.67
N PHE A 10 -6.13 10.56 -15.51
CA PHE A 10 -5.05 11.09 -14.69
C PHE A 10 -4.06 9.97 -14.24
N TYR A 11 -4.58 8.83 -13.75
CA TYR A 11 -3.72 7.73 -13.31
C TYR A 11 -3.00 7.02 -14.46
N LYS A 12 -3.65 6.88 -15.61
CA LYS A 12 -3.04 6.28 -16.80
C LYS A 12 -1.90 7.13 -17.36
N GLU A 13 -2.11 8.44 -17.50
CA GLU A 13 -1.23 9.31 -18.30
C GLU A 13 -0.29 10.18 -17.46
N LYS A 14 -0.77 10.73 -16.33
CA LYS A 14 -0.08 11.83 -15.63
C LYS A 14 0.51 11.46 -14.28
N TYR A 15 -0.18 10.64 -13.48
CA TYR A 15 0.20 10.42 -12.09
C TYR A 15 1.67 10.01 -11.90
N ARG A 16 2.15 9.01 -12.65
CA ARG A 16 3.54 8.53 -12.51
C ARG A 16 4.55 9.48 -13.15
N SER A 17 4.23 10.12 -14.28
CA SER A 17 5.10 11.10 -14.90
C SER A 17 5.30 12.32 -14.00
N ASP A 18 4.24 12.83 -13.40
CA ASP A 18 4.28 13.99 -12.54
C ASP A 18 4.92 13.68 -11.18
N TYR A 19 4.58 12.51 -10.59
CA TYR A 19 5.05 12.13 -9.26
C TYR A 19 6.44 11.50 -9.24
N LYS A 20 6.76 10.62 -10.21
CA LYS A 20 8.04 9.87 -10.25
C LYS A 20 8.98 10.35 -11.34
N GLN A 21 8.51 11.15 -12.31
CA GLN A 21 9.29 11.63 -13.47
C GLN A 21 9.98 10.50 -14.24
N THR A 22 9.33 9.34 -14.30
CA THR A 22 9.85 8.17 -15.02
C THR A 22 8.70 7.37 -15.61
N TYR A 23 8.87 6.89 -16.84
CA TYR A 23 7.93 6.02 -17.51
C TYR A 23 7.88 4.62 -16.86
N ALA A 24 9.04 4.11 -16.48
CA ALA A 24 9.18 2.79 -15.83
C ALA A 24 10.05 2.89 -14.57
N PRO A 25 9.96 1.90 -13.65
CA PRO A 25 10.76 1.89 -12.42
C PRO A 25 12.27 1.89 -12.73
N LYS A 26 13.04 2.73 -12.03
CA LYS A 26 14.52 2.66 -12.03
C LYS A 26 14.98 1.62 -11.00
N ILE A 27 16.12 1.00 -11.23
CA ILE A 27 16.70 -0.03 -10.35
C ILE A 27 16.77 0.42 -8.87
N LYS A 28 17.15 1.69 -8.63
CA LYS A 28 17.16 2.29 -7.29
C LYS A 28 15.78 2.29 -6.59
N HIS A 29 14.70 2.37 -7.38
CA HIS A 29 13.34 2.32 -6.83
C HIS A 29 12.99 0.91 -6.38
N THR A 30 13.35 -0.11 -7.18
CA THR A 30 13.19 -1.51 -6.79
C THR A 30 13.98 -1.84 -5.53
N ILE A 31 15.24 -1.40 -5.42
CA ILE A 31 16.07 -1.57 -4.20
C ILE A 31 15.36 -0.93 -2.98
N ARG A 32 14.80 0.27 -3.17
CA ARG A 32 14.15 1.04 -2.10
C ARG A 32 12.89 0.38 -1.58
N TYR A 33 11.99 -0.01 -2.49
CA TYR A 33 10.65 -0.47 -2.13
C TYR A 33 10.61 -1.94 -1.72
N SER A 34 11.46 -2.78 -2.32
CA SER A 34 11.44 -4.21 -2.07
C SER A 34 11.70 -4.60 -0.61
N SER A 35 12.52 -3.81 0.12
CA SER A 35 12.74 -4.07 1.57
C SER A 35 11.48 -3.85 2.42
N GLY A 36 10.62 -2.89 2.05
CA GLY A 36 9.31 -2.72 2.70
C GLY A 36 8.32 -3.78 2.26
N THR A 37 8.36 -4.14 0.98
CA THR A 37 7.43 -5.10 0.38
C THR A 37 7.63 -6.52 0.95
N ILE A 38 8.85 -6.92 1.28
CA ILE A 38 9.08 -8.22 1.94
C ILE A 38 8.40 -8.29 3.32
N TYR A 39 8.25 -7.17 4.01
CA TYR A 39 7.48 -7.11 5.25
C TYR A 39 5.98 -7.39 4.99
N HIS A 40 5.42 -6.85 3.91
CA HIS A 40 4.04 -7.14 3.51
C HIS A 40 3.84 -8.62 3.18
N LEU A 41 4.79 -9.24 2.44
CA LEU A 41 4.74 -10.68 2.20
C LEU A 41 4.78 -11.47 3.51
N ASN A 42 5.68 -11.15 4.44
CA ASN A 42 5.76 -11.83 5.72
C ASN A 42 4.47 -11.67 6.54
N THR A 43 3.82 -10.52 6.44
CA THR A 43 2.50 -10.30 7.05
C THR A 43 1.46 -11.23 6.41
N ILE A 44 1.41 -11.34 5.09
CA ILE A 44 0.52 -12.26 4.37
C ILE A 44 0.78 -13.70 4.82
N LEU A 45 2.03 -14.14 4.85
CA LEU A 45 2.42 -15.50 5.24
C LEU A 45 2.12 -15.83 6.71
N SER A 46 1.97 -14.82 7.57
CA SER A 46 1.53 -15.04 8.95
C SER A 46 0.07 -15.53 9.05
N PHE A 47 -0.76 -15.19 8.07
CA PHE A 47 -2.15 -15.63 7.97
C PHE A 47 -2.32 -16.84 7.04
N ILE A 48 -1.48 -16.98 6.02
CA ILE A 48 -1.52 -18.06 5.02
C ILE A 48 -0.22 -18.86 5.13
N LYS A 49 -0.24 -19.94 5.90
CA LYS A 49 0.97 -20.76 6.13
C LYS A 49 1.38 -21.57 4.90
N ASN A 50 0.42 -21.99 4.06
CA ASN A 50 0.70 -22.70 2.81
C ASN A 50 0.18 -21.87 1.64
N PRO A 51 1.04 -21.17 0.90
CA PRO A 51 0.67 -20.32 -0.23
C PRO A 51 0.37 -21.11 -1.51
N ASN A 52 0.75 -22.38 -1.60
CA ASN A 52 0.56 -23.18 -2.81
C ASN A 52 -0.94 -23.28 -3.15
N ASN A 53 -1.27 -23.01 -4.42
CA ASN A 53 -2.64 -22.97 -4.95
C ASN A 53 -3.54 -21.88 -4.32
N LYS A 54 -2.96 -20.92 -3.60
CA LYS A 54 -3.67 -19.75 -3.10
C LYS A 54 -3.54 -18.59 -4.08
N LYS A 55 -4.66 -17.93 -4.38
CA LYS A 55 -4.71 -16.81 -5.32
C LYS A 55 -4.59 -15.48 -4.59
N LEU A 56 -3.65 -14.66 -5.06
CA LEU A 56 -3.42 -13.31 -4.54
C LEU A 56 -3.63 -12.27 -5.65
N LEU A 57 -4.50 -11.30 -5.37
CA LEU A 57 -4.71 -10.12 -6.20
C LEU A 57 -4.05 -8.90 -5.55
N ASP A 58 -3.26 -8.17 -6.32
CA ASP A 58 -2.67 -6.89 -5.91
C ASP A 58 -3.26 -5.76 -6.74
N ILE A 59 -4.11 -4.94 -6.12
CA ILE A 59 -4.76 -3.81 -6.78
C ILE A 59 -3.87 -2.57 -6.60
N GLY A 60 -3.44 -1.97 -7.73
CA GLY A 60 -2.43 -0.91 -7.72
C GLY A 60 -1.04 -1.46 -7.51
N SER A 61 -0.69 -2.53 -8.22
CA SER A 61 0.52 -3.32 -8.00
C SER A 61 1.84 -2.57 -8.22
N GLY A 62 1.80 -1.37 -8.79
CA GLY A 62 2.98 -0.55 -9.02
C GLY A 62 4.06 -1.28 -9.82
N SER A 63 5.28 -1.33 -9.29
CA SER A 63 6.41 -2.02 -9.92
C SER A 63 6.48 -3.52 -9.64
N GLY A 64 5.44 -4.11 -9.04
CA GLY A 64 5.22 -5.56 -8.95
C GLY A 64 6.07 -6.31 -7.93
N GLU A 65 6.75 -5.61 -7.00
CA GLU A 65 7.62 -6.26 -6.02
C GLU A 65 6.85 -7.26 -5.15
N LEU A 66 5.63 -6.93 -4.70
CA LEU A 66 4.82 -7.84 -3.90
C LEU A 66 4.43 -9.09 -4.69
N LEU A 67 3.94 -8.90 -5.91
CA LEU A 67 3.56 -10.01 -6.79
C LEU A 67 4.76 -10.93 -7.09
N TYR A 68 5.94 -10.34 -7.31
CA TYR A 68 7.15 -11.12 -7.53
C TYR A 68 7.50 -12.00 -6.32
N PHE A 69 7.47 -11.42 -5.13
CA PHE A 69 7.73 -12.15 -3.90
C PHE A 69 6.65 -13.18 -3.58
N ALA A 70 5.38 -12.84 -3.77
CA ALA A 70 4.27 -13.76 -3.56
C ALA A 70 4.33 -14.96 -4.53
N LYS A 71 4.64 -14.71 -5.81
CA LYS A 71 4.87 -15.77 -6.80
C LYS A 71 6.03 -16.69 -6.41
N LYS A 72 7.14 -16.13 -5.94
CA LYS A 72 8.29 -16.90 -5.42
C LYS A 72 7.93 -17.71 -4.17
N ALA A 73 7.02 -17.21 -3.35
CA ALA A 73 6.53 -17.93 -2.17
C ALA A 73 5.53 -19.05 -2.51
N GLY A 74 5.02 -19.14 -3.75
CA GLY A 74 4.13 -20.20 -4.20
C GLY A 74 2.67 -19.79 -4.45
N PHE A 75 2.34 -18.49 -4.32
CA PHE A 75 1.01 -17.99 -4.69
C PHE A 75 0.80 -17.98 -6.22
N ASP A 76 -0.43 -18.24 -6.63
CA ASP A 76 -0.94 -17.83 -7.93
C ASP A 76 -1.31 -16.35 -7.85
N VAL A 77 -0.62 -15.50 -8.61
CA VAL A 77 -0.70 -14.05 -8.45
C VAL A 77 -1.34 -13.39 -9.66
N PHE A 78 -2.07 -12.31 -9.43
CA PHE A 78 -2.57 -11.42 -10.47
C PHE A 78 -2.48 -9.98 -9.98
N GLY A 79 -2.13 -9.05 -10.86
CA GLY A 79 -2.01 -7.63 -10.52
C GLY A 79 -2.83 -6.74 -11.44
N ILE A 80 -3.20 -5.59 -10.91
CA ILE A 80 -3.85 -4.51 -11.65
C ILE A 80 -3.02 -3.24 -11.46
N GLU A 81 -2.59 -2.63 -12.57
CA GLU A 81 -1.82 -1.38 -12.55
C GLU A 81 -2.28 -0.47 -13.70
N PRO A 82 -2.84 0.71 -13.39
CA PRO A 82 -3.34 1.61 -14.42
C PRO A 82 -2.24 2.28 -15.25
N ASN A 83 -1.03 2.43 -14.69
CA ASN A 83 0.07 3.06 -15.42
C ASN A 83 0.71 2.08 -16.41
N GLN A 84 0.66 2.43 -17.69
CA GLN A 84 1.16 1.59 -18.78
C GLN A 84 2.63 1.18 -18.60
N GLY A 85 3.52 2.13 -18.32
CA GLY A 85 4.96 1.84 -18.23
C GLY A 85 5.32 0.92 -17.07
N TYR A 86 4.58 0.99 -15.95
CA TYR A 86 4.75 0.08 -14.83
C TYR A 86 4.15 -1.29 -15.11
N ALA A 87 2.98 -1.36 -15.78
CA ALA A 87 2.37 -2.62 -16.19
C ALA A 87 3.25 -3.37 -17.21
N GLU A 88 3.77 -2.67 -18.23
CA GLU A 88 4.73 -3.24 -19.19
C GLU A 88 6.00 -3.74 -18.50
N PHE A 89 6.55 -2.95 -17.59
CA PHE A 89 7.70 -3.37 -16.80
C PHE A 89 7.44 -4.68 -16.04
N CYS A 90 6.29 -4.80 -15.38
CA CYS A 90 5.92 -6.02 -14.66
C CYS A 90 5.81 -7.24 -15.59
N LYS A 91 5.19 -7.06 -16.76
CA LYS A 91 5.08 -8.14 -17.77
C LYS A 91 6.44 -8.53 -18.33
N ASP A 92 7.17 -7.57 -18.84
CA ASP A 92 8.36 -7.82 -19.68
C ASP A 92 9.60 -8.13 -18.84
N LYS A 93 9.79 -7.40 -17.73
CA LYS A 93 10.96 -7.54 -16.87
C LYS A 93 10.78 -8.55 -15.75
N LEU A 94 9.58 -8.65 -15.16
CA LEU A 94 9.35 -9.55 -14.04
C LEU A 94 8.55 -10.81 -14.40
N SER A 95 7.99 -10.89 -15.61
CA SER A 95 7.15 -12.00 -16.08
C SER A 95 5.95 -12.25 -15.16
N LEU A 96 5.29 -11.13 -14.78
CA LEU A 96 4.13 -11.13 -13.90
C LEU A 96 2.82 -10.99 -14.70
N PRO A 97 1.74 -11.67 -14.30
CA PRO A 97 0.42 -11.49 -14.89
C PRO A 97 -0.20 -10.19 -14.36
N ILE A 98 -0.22 -9.17 -15.22
CA ILE A 98 -0.74 -7.83 -14.89
C ILE A 98 -1.81 -7.43 -15.90
N PHE A 99 -2.93 -6.95 -15.42
CA PHE A 99 -3.88 -6.18 -16.20
C PHE A 99 -3.46 -4.70 -16.20
N ASN A 100 -3.33 -4.12 -17.39
CA ASN A 100 -3.06 -2.69 -17.51
C ASN A 100 -4.38 -1.92 -17.64
N GLY A 101 -4.80 -1.32 -16.56
CA GLY A 101 -6.06 -0.59 -16.44
C GLY A 101 -6.44 -0.36 -14.99
N THR A 102 -7.62 0.20 -14.76
CA THR A 102 -8.19 0.34 -13.42
C THR A 102 -8.86 -0.99 -12.99
N TYR A 103 -9.16 -1.13 -11.69
CA TYR A 103 -9.80 -2.35 -11.20
C TYR A 103 -11.24 -2.50 -11.75
N GLU A 104 -11.90 -1.39 -12.06
CA GLU A 104 -13.25 -1.39 -12.66
C GLU A 104 -13.26 -1.88 -14.12
N GLU A 105 -12.11 -1.76 -14.81
CA GLU A 105 -11.94 -2.24 -16.20
C GLU A 105 -11.51 -3.70 -16.24
N ALA A 106 -11.04 -4.26 -15.14
CA ALA A 106 -10.58 -5.64 -15.07
C ALA A 106 -11.76 -6.61 -14.92
N ASP A 107 -11.74 -7.69 -15.69
CA ASP A 107 -12.69 -8.80 -15.54
C ASP A 107 -12.30 -9.69 -14.36
N ILE A 108 -12.73 -9.31 -13.16
CA ILE A 108 -12.40 -10.01 -11.91
C ILE A 108 -13.59 -10.90 -11.54
N GLN A 109 -13.34 -12.20 -11.49
CA GLN A 109 -14.38 -13.17 -11.14
C GLN A 109 -14.64 -13.19 -9.63
N GLU A 110 -15.92 -13.30 -9.26
CA GLU A 110 -16.33 -13.43 -7.85
C GLU A 110 -15.77 -14.69 -7.20
N SER A 111 -15.61 -14.66 -5.89
CA SER A 111 -15.16 -15.79 -5.06
C SER A 111 -13.89 -16.48 -5.56
N THR A 112 -12.97 -15.69 -6.13
CA THR A 112 -11.77 -16.23 -6.79
C THR A 112 -10.52 -16.14 -5.93
N TYR A 113 -10.35 -15.06 -5.15
CA TYR A 113 -9.11 -14.79 -4.48
C TYR A 113 -9.13 -15.19 -3.01
N ASP A 114 -8.03 -15.77 -2.56
CA ASP A 114 -7.79 -16.07 -1.14
C ASP A 114 -7.30 -14.82 -0.40
N ILE A 115 -6.57 -13.95 -1.11
CA ILE A 115 -6.04 -12.68 -0.58
C ILE A 115 -6.20 -11.59 -1.62
N ILE A 116 -6.63 -10.41 -1.16
CA ILE A 116 -6.55 -9.16 -1.93
C ILE A 116 -5.71 -8.16 -1.13
N PHE A 117 -4.78 -7.51 -1.81
CA PHE A 117 -3.89 -6.51 -1.23
C PHE A 117 -4.09 -5.17 -1.91
N MET A 118 -4.18 -4.10 -1.11
CA MET A 118 -4.27 -2.72 -1.55
C MET A 118 -3.33 -1.86 -0.71
N ASN A 119 -2.31 -1.30 -1.34
CA ASN A 119 -1.36 -0.43 -0.65
C ASN A 119 -1.29 0.95 -1.29
N GLU A 120 -1.70 1.98 -0.57
CA GLU A 120 -1.77 3.36 -1.06
C GLU A 120 -2.65 3.45 -2.34
N VAL A 121 -3.86 2.91 -2.28
CA VAL A 121 -4.82 2.86 -3.38
C VAL A 121 -6.19 3.38 -2.95
N LEU A 122 -6.72 2.96 -1.79
CA LEU A 122 -8.10 3.25 -1.38
C LEU A 122 -8.35 4.76 -1.18
N GLU A 123 -7.33 5.53 -0.81
CA GLU A 123 -7.39 6.99 -0.68
C GLU A 123 -7.61 7.73 -2.00
N HIS A 124 -7.37 7.05 -3.11
CA HIS A 124 -7.55 7.57 -4.46
C HIS A 124 -8.92 7.25 -5.05
N MET A 125 -9.68 6.35 -4.42
CA MET A 125 -10.97 5.89 -4.92
C MET A 125 -12.09 6.87 -4.56
N PRO A 126 -12.92 7.30 -5.55
CA PRO A 126 -14.00 8.26 -5.29
C PRO A 126 -15.16 7.67 -4.48
N ASP A 127 -15.36 6.37 -4.53
CA ASP A 127 -16.37 5.63 -3.76
C ASP A 127 -15.76 4.40 -3.07
N PRO A 128 -15.05 4.62 -1.94
CA PRO A 128 -14.30 3.56 -1.29
C PRO A 128 -15.20 2.46 -0.69
N ILE A 129 -16.46 2.77 -0.37
CA ILE A 129 -17.39 1.77 0.17
C ILE A 129 -17.82 0.79 -0.92
N ASN A 130 -18.16 1.27 -2.11
CA ASN A 130 -18.49 0.39 -3.23
C ASN A 130 -17.26 -0.43 -3.69
N VAL A 131 -16.09 0.18 -3.74
CA VAL A 131 -14.83 -0.54 -3.98
C VAL A 131 -14.64 -1.70 -3.00
N LEU A 132 -14.84 -1.46 -1.71
CA LEU A 132 -14.71 -2.51 -0.70
C LEU A 132 -15.79 -3.60 -0.84
N ARG A 133 -17.01 -3.26 -1.29
CA ARG A 133 -18.06 -4.24 -1.60
C ARG A 133 -17.71 -5.10 -2.81
N ASP A 134 -17.16 -4.51 -3.87
CA ASP A 134 -16.66 -5.27 -5.03
C ASP A 134 -15.54 -6.23 -4.59
N ILE A 135 -14.58 -5.74 -3.82
CA ILE A 135 -13.50 -6.57 -3.27
C ILE A 135 -14.05 -7.70 -2.39
N HIS A 136 -15.11 -7.43 -1.62
CA HIS A 136 -15.78 -8.46 -0.84
C HIS A 136 -16.34 -9.57 -1.72
N SER A 137 -16.92 -9.24 -2.89
CA SER A 137 -17.44 -10.26 -3.83
C SER A 137 -16.30 -11.07 -4.48
N TYR A 138 -15.15 -10.46 -4.77
CA TYR A 138 -13.99 -11.14 -5.38
C TYR A 138 -13.29 -12.11 -4.44
N LEU A 139 -13.39 -11.91 -3.14
CA LEU A 139 -12.81 -12.80 -2.14
C LEU A 139 -13.64 -14.07 -1.96
N LYS A 140 -12.96 -15.19 -1.84
CA LYS A 140 -13.53 -16.44 -1.36
C LYS A 140 -14.05 -16.31 0.07
N ASP A 141 -14.92 -17.22 0.49
CA ASP A 141 -15.34 -17.31 1.87
C ASP A 141 -14.11 -17.51 2.78
N GLY A 142 -14.03 -16.68 3.78
CA GLY A 142 -12.87 -16.65 4.65
C GLY A 142 -11.61 -16.00 4.08
N GLY A 143 -11.70 -15.43 2.87
CA GLY A 143 -10.61 -14.70 2.23
C GLY A 143 -10.21 -13.44 3.01
N ILE A 144 -8.99 -12.98 2.80
CA ILE A 144 -8.35 -11.91 3.55
C ILE A 144 -8.12 -10.70 2.64
N LEU A 145 -8.53 -9.53 3.14
CA LEU A 145 -8.19 -8.23 2.56
C LEU A 145 -7.14 -7.55 3.44
N ILE A 146 -6.11 -7.01 2.82
CA ILE A 146 -5.12 -6.16 3.48
C ILE A 146 -5.14 -4.79 2.81
N VAL A 147 -5.43 -3.75 3.59
CA VAL A 147 -5.48 -2.36 3.13
C VAL A 147 -4.50 -1.52 3.93
N ASN A 148 -3.65 -0.79 3.23
CA ASN A 148 -2.76 0.21 3.80
C ASN A 148 -3.04 1.55 3.14
N VAL A 149 -3.29 2.60 3.93
CA VAL A 149 -3.45 3.97 3.45
C VAL A 149 -2.63 4.93 4.31
N PRO A 150 -2.25 6.12 3.80
CA PRO A 150 -1.58 7.13 4.60
C PRO A 150 -2.46 7.61 5.75
N ASP A 151 -1.85 7.79 6.94
CA ASP A 151 -2.53 8.31 8.13
C ASP A 151 -2.41 9.82 8.19
N ILE A 152 -3.55 10.53 8.21
CA ILE A 152 -3.60 11.99 8.29
C ILE A 152 -3.14 12.52 9.67
N GLU A 153 -3.24 11.70 10.72
CA GLU A 153 -2.86 12.11 12.08
C GLU A 153 -1.37 11.92 12.36
N ILE A 154 -0.70 11.02 11.65
CA ILE A 154 0.73 10.80 11.85
C ILE A 154 1.54 11.98 11.29
N GLY A 155 2.16 12.75 12.16
CA GLY A 155 2.90 13.99 11.86
C GLY A 155 4.20 13.82 11.05
N LYS A 156 4.30 12.81 10.17
CA LYS A 156 5.49 12.55 9.33
C LYS A 156 5.80 13.67 8.34
N HIS A 157 4.81 14.47 7.98
CA HIS A 157 4.93 15.58 7.04
C HIS A 157 4.68 16.91 7.71
N SER A 158 5.33 17.97 7.23
CA SER A 158 4.95 19.33 7.62
C SER A 158 3.48 19.59 7.23
N PRO A 159 2.79 20.48 7.93
CA PRO A 159 1.39 20.82 7.61
C PRO A 159 1.15 21.13 6.14
N LEU A 160 2.09 21.81 5.47
CA LEU A 160 2.04 22.15 4.04
C LEU A 160 2.15 20.94 3.10
N LYS A 161 2.72 19.83 3.55
CA LYS A 161 2.94 18.61 2.76
C LYS A 161 2.07 17.43 3.22
N ARG A 162 1.12 17.68 4.12
CA ARG A 162 0.29 16.64 4.70
C ARG A 162 -0.77 16.15 3.73
N PHE A 163 -1.33 17.06 2.96
CA PHE A 163 -2.32 16.74 1.94
C PHE A 163 -1.65 16.49 0.59
N HIS A 164 -1.91 15.34 0.02
CA HIS A 164 -1.44 15.01 -1.32
C HIS A 164 -2.53 15.34 -2.34
N TYR A 165 -2.16 15.99 -3.43
CA TYR A 165 -3.11 16.48 -4.43
C TYR A 165 -3.93 15.36 -5.12
N ALA A 166 -3.40 14.13 -5.16
CA ALA A 166 -4.07 12.99 -5.77
C ALA A 166 -4.96 12.21 -4.79
N HIS A 167 -4.96 12.54 -3.48
CA HIS A 167 -5.80 11.86 -2.50
C HIS A 167 -7.19 12.47 -2.51
N VAL A 168 -8.20 11.68 -2.88
CA VAL A 168 -9.62 12.06 -2.77
C VAL A 168 -10.03 12.06 -1.30
N TYR A 169 -9.53 11.09 -0.54
CA TYR A 169 -9.77 10.97 0.89
C TYR A 169 -8.45 10.93 1.68
N ASN A 170 -8.53 11.42 2.92
CA ASN A 170 -7.45 11.30 3.89
C ASN A 170 -8.00 10.53 5.10
N TYR A 171 -7.40 9.39 5.38
CA TYR A 171 -7.87 8.49 6.43
C TYR A 171 -7.13 8.69 7.74
N ASN A 172 -7.83 8.48 8.83
CA ASN A 172 -7.24 8.04 10.09
C ASN A 172 -7.70 6.61 10.37
N HIS A 173 -7.12 5.98 11.40
CA HIS A 173 -7.41 4.59 11.72
C HIS A 173 -8.89 4.31 12.02
N LEU A 174 -9.60 5.24 12.68
CA LEU A 174 -11.03 5.06 13.01
C LEU A 174 -11.91 5.10 11.76
N CYS A 175 -11.72 6.11 10.88
CA CYS A 175 -12.46 6.21 9.63
C CYS A 175 -12.24 4.98 8.74
N LEU A 176 -10.98 4.57 8.57
CA LEU A 176 -10.66 3.40 7.74
C LEU A 176 -11.32 2.14 8.29
N LYS A 177 -11.18 1.87 9.58
CA LYS A 177 -11.75 0.68 10.20
C LYS A 177 -13.27 0.67 10.09
N LYS A 178 -13.92 1.82 10.30
CA LYS A 178 -15.38 1.90 10.20
C LYS A 178 -15.90 1.60 8.80
N ILE A 179 -15.28 2.16 7.74
CA ILE A 179 -15.70 1.84 6.36
C ILE A 179 -15.46 0.37 6.00
N ILE A 180 -14.41 -0.25 6.53
CA ILE A 180 -14.12 -1.68 6.36
C ILE A 180 -15.21 -2.52 7.03
N GLU A 181 -15.62 -2.19 8.26
CA GLU A 181 -16.67 -2.93 8.97
C GLU A 181 -18.04 -2.84 8.29
N ILE A 182 -18.48 -1.63 7.88
CA ILE A 182 -19.75 -1.47 7.17
C ILE A 182 -19.76 -2.09 5.77
N SER A 183 -18.57 -2.42 5.24
CA SER A 183 -18.39 -3.17 4.00
C SER A 183 -18.29 -4.68 4.22
N LYS A 184 -18.77 -5.17 5.37
CA LYS A 184 -18.84 -6.58 5.77
C LYS A 184 -17.48 -7.27 5.89
N PHE A 185 -16.51 -6.57 6.48
CA PHE A 185 -15.23 -7.16 6.83
C PHE A 185 -15.03 -7.17 8.34
N LYS A 186 -14.55 -8.29 8.87
CA LYS A 186 -14.12 -8.42 10.26
C LYS A 186 -12.63 -8.12 10.38
N ILE A 187 -12.27 -7.13 11.19
CA ILE A 187 -10.88 -6.73 11.40
C ILE A 187 -10.16 -7.78 12.25
N LEU A 188 -8.96 -8.20 11.81
CA LEU A 188 -8.16 -9.24 12.45
C LEU A 188 -6.95 -8.69 13.23
N ASN A 189 -6.36 -7.59 12.76
CA ASN A 189 -5.16 -7.05 13.41
C ASN A 189 -5.49 -6.36 14.73
N LYS A 190 -4.68 -6.68 15.76
CA LYS A 190 -4.85 -6.16 17.11
C LYS A 190 -4.43 -4.70 17.25
N GLU A 191 -3.57 -4.22 16.36
CA GLU A 191 -3.08 -2.84 16.42
C GLU A 191 -4.19 -1.87 16.03
N THR A 192 -4.63 -1.06 16.98
CA THR A 192 -5.82 -0.21 16.84
C THR A 192 -5.52 1.20 16.34
N SER A 193 -4.24 1.60 16.35
CA SER A 193 -3.80 2.97 16.05
C SER A 193 -3.18 3.17 14.67
N THR A 194 -3.28 2.17 13.77
CA THR A 194 -2.69 2.24 12.43
C THR A 194 -3.74 2.25 11.33
N THR A 195 -3.39 2.83 10.20
CA THR A 195 -4.12 2.78 8.93
C THR A 195 -3.68 1.61 8.05
N SER A 196 -3.04 0.59 8.65
CA SER A 196 -2.80 -0.73 8.06
C SER A 196 -3.79 -1.71 8.66
N VAL A 197 -4.77 -2.16 7.88
CA VAL A 197 -5.84 -3.04 8.34
C VAL A 197 -5.78 -4.38 7.62
N ILE A 198 -5.84 -5.44 8.41
CA ILE A 198 -5.97 -6.82 7.94
C ILE A 198 -7.35 -7.28 8.38
N CYS A 199 -8.15 -7.70 7.43
CA CYS A 199 -9.52 -8.09 7.70
C CYS A 199 -9.93 -9.32 6.89
N LYS A 200 -10.96 -10.00 7.38
CA LYS A 200 -11.52 -11.21 6.77
C LYS A 200 -12.89 -10.90 6.23
N LYS A 201 -13.22 -11.48 5.07
CA LYS A 201 -14.59 -11.48 4.54
C LYS A 201 -15.57 -12.01 5.60
N SER A 202 -16.69 -11.31 5.79
CA SER A 202 -17.75 -11.62 6.74
C SER A 202 -19.11 -11.51 6.02
N ASP A 203 -20.09 -12.30 6.42
CA ASP A 203 -21.44 -12.26 5.85
C ASP A 203 -22.32 -11.15 6.46
N VAL A 204 -21.88 -10.60 7.58
CA VAL A 204 -22.61 -9.57 8.33
C VAL A 204 -21.75 -8.33 8.55
N GLU A 205 -22.41 -7.19 8.70
CA GLU A 205 -21.74 -5.97 9.15
C GLU A 205 -21.19 -6.15 10.56
N CYS A 206 -19.94 -5.77 10.75
CA CYS A 206 -19.30 -5.73 12.05
C CYS A 206 -19.45 -4.34 12.65
N ASN A 207 -19.59 -4.27 13.96
CA ASN A 207 -19.69 -3.00 14.71
C ASN A 207 -18.75 -3.00 15.92
N ASP A 208 -17.59 -3.62 15.78
CA ASP A 208 -16.58 -3.71 16.85
C ASP A 208 -15.88 -2.36 17.08
N VAL A 209 -15.85 -1.50 16.05
CA VAL A 209 -15.25 -0.17 16.14
C VAL A 209 -16.26 0.85 16.64
N GLN A 210 -16.04 1.33 17.86
CA GLN A 210 -16.76 2.48 18.40
C GLN A 210 -16.34 3.74 17.62
N TYR A 211 -17.31 4.37 16.95
CA TYR A 211 -17.08 5.55 16.14
C TYR A 211 -18.01 6.69 16.56
N ASN A 212 -17.41 7.75 17.10
CA ASN A 212 -18.10 9.02 17.32
C ASN A 212 -17.55 10.03 16.30
N PHE A 213 -18.40 10.47 15.40
CA PHE A 213 -18.02 11.40 14.33
C PHE A 213 -17.48 12.71 14.87
N GLU A 214 -18.16 13.30 15.87
CA GLU A 214 -17.81 14.61 16.41
C GLU A 214 -16.48 14.56 17.16
N ASP A 215 -16.29 13.58 18.03
CA ASP A 215 -15.04 13.39 18.75
C ASP A 215 -13.86 13.14 17.80
N ASN A 216 -14.07 12.31 16.79
CA ASN A 216 -13.04 12.02 15.79
C ASN A 216 -12.71 13.27 14.97
N TYR A 217 -13.72 14.03 14.54
CA TYR A 217 -13.53 15.29 13.83
C TYR A 217 -12.74 16.30 14.66
N MET A 218 -13.14 16.51 15.93
CA MET A 218 -12.47 17.44 16.84
C MET A 218 -11.02 17.02 17.11
N ARG A 219 -10.75 15.74 17.24
CA ARG A 219 -9.40 15.20 17.41
C ARG A 219 -8.52 15.48 16.18
N ILE A 220 -9.00 15.16 14.98
CA ILE A 220 -8.27 15.42 13.73
C ILE A 220 -8.02 16.93 13.57
N LYS A 221 -9.07 17.74 13.75
CA LYS A 221 -8.99 19.20 13.66
C LYS A 221 -7.92 19.75 14.63
N ASN A 222 -7.97 19.35 15.89
CA ASN A 222 -6.98 19.77 16.87
C ASN A 222 -5.57 19.36 16.49
N ASN A 223 -5.35 18.13 16.04
CA ASN A 223 -4.05 17.66 15.55
C ASN A 223 -3.53 18.48 14.37
N LEU A 224 -4.41 18.80 13.41
CA LEU A 224 -4.04 19.61 12.25
C LEU A 224 -3.68 21.04 12.63
N PHE A 225 -4.44 21.68 13.51
CA PHE A 225 -4.22 23.09 13.89
C PHE A 225 -3.12 23.28 14.95
N THR A 226 -2.92 22.31 15.84
CA THR A 226 -1.88 22.42 16.88
C THR A 226 -0.48 22.05 16.35
N HIS A 227 -0.41 21.34 15.23
CA HIS A 227 0.87 20.95 14.62
C HIS A 227 1.34 22.04 13.64
N SER A 228 1.96 23.09 14.19
CA SER A 228 2.54 24.17 13.38
C SER A 228 3.83 23.71 12.68
N ASN A 229 4.22 24.45 11.60
CA ASN A 229 5.51 24.22 10.95
C ASN A 229 6.68 24.33 11.94
N LEU A 230 6.63 25.28 12.87
CA LEU A 230 7.66 25.45 13.91
C LEU A 230 7.78 24.18 14.77
N LYS A 231 6.66 23.66 15.27
CA LYS A 231 6.65 22.39 16.05
C LYS A 231 7.19 21.22 15.22
N HIS A 232 6.86 21.17 13.92
CA HIS A 232 7.39 20.12 13.04
C HIS A 232 8.92 20.20 12.95
N TYR A 233 9.50 21.37 12.71
CA TYR A 233 10.96 21.53 12.60
C TYR A 233 11.69 21.41 13.94
N LEU A 234 11.02 21.62 15.07
CA LEU A 234 11.55 21.33 16.41
C LEU A 234 11.40 19.85 16.82
N SER A 235 10.66 19.04 16.04
CA SER A 235 10.53 17.61 16.28
C SER A 235 11.67 16.81 15.65
N ILE A 236 11.79 15.53 16.03
CA ILE A 236 12.79 14.62 15.46
C ILE A 236 12.48 14.22 13.98
N HIS A 237 11.23 14.36 13.53
CA HIS A 237 10.79 13.83 12.24
C HIS A 237 11.52 14.37 11.00
N PRO A 238 11.81 15.68 10.83
CA PRO A 238 12.58 16.16 9.68
C PRO A 238 14.00 15.60 9.66
N TYR A 239 14.64 15.54 10.81
CA TYR A 239 16.02 15.06 10.97
C TYR A 239 16.14 13.56 10.75
N TYR A 240 15.14 12.81 11.21
CA TYR A 240 15.01 11.40 10.93
C TYR A 240 14.96 11.10 9.42
N LYS A 241 14.16 11.86 8.65
CA LYS A 241 14.12 11.74 7.19
C LYS A 241 15.47 12.00 6.53
N ILE A 242 16.24 12.96 7.05
CA ILE A 242 17.59 13.26 6.57
C ILE A 242 18.51 12.09 6.88
N LEU A 243 18.51 11.59 8.12
CA LEU A 243 19.32 10.44 8.54
C LEU A 243 19.00 9.18 7.71
N LYS A 244 17.70 8.91 7.50
CA LYS A 244 17.25 7.81 6.62
C LYS A 244 17.84 7.94 5.21
N LYS A 245 17.83 9.14 4.63
CA LYS A 245 18.41 9.39 3.30
C LYS A 245 19.93 9.21 3.28
N ILE A 246 20.63 9.66 4.31
CA ILE A 246 22.11 9.52 4.43
C ILE A 246 22.52 8.05 4.43
N ILE A 247 21.73 7.16 5.03
CA ILE A 247 22.02 5.72 5.07
C ILE A 247 21.53 5.04 3.78
N GLN A 248 20.36 5.41 3.31
CA GLN A 248 19.68 4.76 2.19
C GLN A 248 20.34 5.05 0.83
N TYR A 249 20.72 6.31 0.56
CA TYR A 249 21.27 6.70 -0.73
C TYR A 249 22.61 6.05 -1.07
N PRO A 250 23.63 5.97 -0.17
CA PRO A 250 24.82 5.22 -0.44
C PRO A 250 24.55 3.74 -0.74
N ARG A 251 23.65 3.11 0.04
CA ARG A 251 23.27 1.72 -0.20
C ARG A 251 22.63 1.52 -1.57
N GLU A 252 21.65 2.36 -1.92
CA GLU A 252 20.99 2.31 -3.24
C GLU A 252 22.02 2.52 -4.37
N PHE A 253 22.95 3.47 -4.18
CA PHE A 253 24.01 3.77 -5.14
C PHE A 253 24.95 2.57 -5.31
N PHE A 254 25.52 2.03 -4.23
CA PHE A 254 26.40 0.86 -4.30
C PHE A 254 25.69 -0.35 -4.89
N MET A 255 24.47 -0.67 -4.43
CA MET A 255 23.74 -1.81 -5.00
C MET A 255 23.42 -1.61 -6.48
N SER A 256 23.03 -0.41 -6.91
CA SER A 256 22.73 -0.13 -8.32
C SER A 256 23.97 -0.10 -9.21
N PHE A 257 25.16 0.11 -8.65
CA PHE A 257 26.42 0.02 -9.39
C PHE A 257 26.81 -1.42 -9.75
N PHE A 258 26.52 -2.36 -8.81
CA PHE A 258 26.88 -3.78 -9.01
C PHE A 258 25.74 -4.63 -9.56
N ILE A 259 24.49 -4.16 -9.48
CA ILE A 259 23.31 -4.92 -9.88
C ILE A 259 22.45 -4.04 -10.78
N ASN A 260 22.45 -4.34 -12.07
CA ASN A 260 21.65 -3.63 -13.08
C ASN A 260 20.36 -4.37 -13.49
N ASP A 261 20.07 -5.49 -12.84
CA ASP A 261 18.89 -6.31 -13.12
C ASP A 261 17.93 -6.28 -11.92
N HIS A 262 16.67 -5.91 -12.18
CA HIS A 262 15.61 -5.86 -11.19
C HIS A 262 15.33 -7.23 -10.56
N LYS A 263 15.32 -8.32 -11.35
CA LYS A 263 15.11 -9.67 -10.81
C LYS A 263 16.21 -10.06 -9.84
N GLN A 264 17.47 -9.76 -10.15
CA GLN A 264 18.59 -10.06 -9.26
C GLN A 264 18.47 -9.32 -7.90
N VAL A 265 18.00 -8.06 -7.93
CA VAL A 265 17.71 -7.32 -6.68
C VAL A 265 16.65 -8.02 -5.87
N LEU A 266 15.51 -8.33 -6.51
CA LEU A 266 14.37 -8.97 -5.84
C LEU A 266 14.75 -10.36 -5.32
N ASP A 267 15.47 -11.17 -6.09
CA ASP A 267 15.93 -12.49 -5.66
C ASP A 267 16.84 -12.43 -4.43
N LYS A 268 17.80 -11.50 -4.40
CA LYS A 268 18.67 -11.32 -3.23
C LYS A 268 17.89 -10.93 -1.98
N ILE A 269 16.89 -10.03 -2.11
CA ILE A 269 16.07 -9.60 -0.99
C ILE A 269 15.16 -10.74 -0.52
N PHE A 270 14.57 -11.49 -1.44
CA PHE A 270 13.75 -12.64 -1.10
C PHE A 270 14.54 -13.72 -0.36
N GLN A 271 15.75 -14.07 -0.86
CA GLN A 271 16.65 -15.05 -0.25
C GLN A 271 17.14 -14.64 1.13
N SER A 272 17.37 -13.33 1.35
CA SER A 272 17.76 -12.83 2.67
C SER A 272 16.70 -13.07 3.75
N GLY A 273 15.45 -13.36 3.37
CA GLY A 273 14.33 -13.73 4.25
C GLY A 273 13.95 -12.67 5.28
N GLN A 274 14.73 -11.63 5.35
CA GLN A 274 14.61 -10.58 6.35
C GLN A 274 14.46 -9.25 5.64
N GLY A 275 13.36 -8.62 5.87
CA GLY A 275 13.32 -7.17 5.74
C GLY A 275 14.53 -6.63 6.49
N ASP A 276 15.33 -5.85 5.79
CA ASP A 276 16.54 -5.21 6.25
C ASP A 276 16.43 -4.78 7.71
N ILE A 277 17.43 -5.11 8.54
CA ILE A 277 17.53 -4.68 9.94
C ILE A 277 17.30 -3.17 10.04
N PHE A 278 17.77 -2.39 9.06
CA PHE A 278 17.52 -0.96 8.95
C PHE A 278 16.05 -0.64 8.73
N HIS A 279 15.32 -1.40 7.91
CA HIS A 279 13.87 -1.20 7.74
C HIS A 279 13.13 -1.45 9.05
N ARG A 280 13.48 -2.50 9.80
CA ARG A 280 12.89 -2.78 11.14
C ARG A 280 13.21 -1.68 12.14
N PHE A 281 14.46 -1.21 12.18
CA PHE A 281 14.87 -0.10 13.04
C PHE A 281 14.11 1.17 12.70
N PHE A 282 14.00 1.52 11.43
CA PHE A 282 13.29 2.70 11.00
C PHE A 282 11.77 2.59 11.17
N THR A 283 11.18 1.43 10.95
CA THR A 283 9.75 1.20 11.24
C THR A 283 9.46 1.30 12.74
N PHE A 284 10.38 0.84 13.59
CA PHE A 284 10.25 0.99 15.05
C PHE A 284 10.26 2.45 15.49
N ILE A 285 11.14 3.28 14.91
CA ILE A 285 11.18 4.73 15.23
C ILE A 285 9.95 5.45 14.63
N GLU A 286 9.46 5.04 13.47
CA GLU A 286 8.27 5.62 12.83
C GLU A 286 6.97 5.37 13.61
N LYS A 287 6.94 4.35 14.46
CA LYS A 287 5.79 3.97 15.30
C LYS A 287 5.77 4.70 16.66
N ARG A 288 6.84 5.36 17.07
CA ARG A 288 6.93 6.19 18.27
C ARG A 288 6.77 7.67 17.95
#